data_c3cd48fc3ed9706496a219dd9bd6546c
#
_entry.id   c3cd48fc3ed9706496a219dd9bd6546c
#
_cell.length_a   1.000
_cell.length_b   1.000
_cell.length_c   1.000
_cell.angle_alpha   90.00
_cell.angle_beta   90.00
_cell.angle_gamma   90.00
#
_symmetry.space_group_name_H-M   'P 1'
#
loop_
_entity.id
_entity.type
_entity.pdbx_description
1 polymer ?
#
loop_
_entity_poly.entity_id
_entity_poly.type
_entity_poly.pdbx_seq_one_letter_code
_entity_poly.pdbx_strand_id
1 'polypeptide(L)'
;MLREMFSTEKAGSFELTHLLRMSEAMIHLGKGGVDVVLLDMGLPDAHGLDTVRQAHAVAPSVPLIVLTGLDDEALAAEAMKEGAQDYLIKGQIENRALPRALRHAIERHRMQAESDLIRTNQMQFKDEFLSHVSHELRSPLTAIYQFVTILLDKLAGELNLEQHEYLEIVLRNVKQLHAMINDLLEVTRMQAGKLQIELQQTSISDAIAYAVDTLQGAASAKSIKLISEIEERLPSVCGDPTRIRQILIILLDNAIKFTPANGAVKVKAGVFATDPNHLLLEVSDTGCGISPEMTERIFERLFQTVDPASAGRKGLGLGLFICKELVTRQGGQVWAKSALGKGSVFFVTLPIFSLPNLIAPALKRERHTEGPITLVVTEIGSQTGWLSEEVRAEQSQSVREVLQRCMHSDLDILLPKMGPAGATELFFLLAITDEIGGEAIAKRIRERMEDYENIQKAGLTTSTSYRSVEAIKRNASESMKDFVEKVAAQIQELMDEEISSRMVENG
;
A
#
# COMPACT_ATOMS: atom_id res chain seq x y z
N MET A 1 35.84 11.82 38.74
CA MET A 1 34.54 12.50 38.93
C MET A 1 33.36 11.57 38.69
N LEU A 2 33.03 11.12 37.45
CA LEU A 2 31.87 10.21 37.25
C LEU A 2 31.99 8.90 38.06
N ARG A 3 33.14 8.22 38.08
CA ARG A 3 33.35 7.02 38.91
C ARG A 3 33.15 7.24 40.41
N GLU A 4 33.51 8.41 40.94
CA GLU A 4 33.32 8.77 42.34
C GLU A 4 31.84 9.02 42.68
N MET A 5 31.08 9.57 41.73
CA MET A 5 29.61 9.77 41.86
C MET A 5 28.84 8.46 42.03
N PHE A 6 29.28 7.41 41.34
CA PHE A 6 28.68 6.09 41.46
C PHE A 6 29.18 5.27 42.67
N SER A 7 30.39 5.59 43.21
CA SER A 7 30.93 4.90 44.38
C SER A 7 30.25 5.28 45.71
N THR A 8 29.56 6.41 45.76
CA THR A 8 28.84 6.91 46.95
C THR A 8 27.39 6.37 47.07
N GLU A 9 26.84 5.75 46.03
CA GLU A 9 25.55 5.03 46.13
C GLU A 9 25.74 3.61 46.68
N LYS A 10 24.66 3.04 47.25
CA LYS A 10 24.70 1.66 47.80
C LYS A 10 25.33 0.73 46.78
N ALA A 11 26.40 0.05 47.17
CA ALA A 11 27.12 -0.89 46.32
C ALA A 11 26.15 -1.85 45.60
N GLY A 12 26.10 -1.80 44.26
CA GLY A 12 25.30 -2.70 43.42
C GLY A 12 24.16 -2.06 42.62
N SER A 13 23.99 -0.72 42.64
CA SER A 13 22.90 -0.11 41.86
C SER A 13 23.24 0.16 40.38
N PHE A 14 24.52 0.26 40.01
CA PHE A 14 24.97 0.42 38.61
C PHE A 14 26.33 -0.27 38.41
N GLU A 15 26.47 -0.97 37.27
CA GLU A 15 27.74 -1.42 36.73
C GLU A 15 28.16 -0.45 35.63
N LEU A 16 29.33 0.19 35.80
CA LEU A 16 29.79 1.24 34.89
C LEU A 16 30.91 0.73 33.97
N THR A 17 30.64 0.67 32.68
CA THR A 17 31.66 0.48 31.64
C THR A 17 32.04 1.84 31.04
N HIS A 18 33.30 2.24 31.16
CA HIS A 18 33.81 3.52 30.64
C HIS A 18 34.67 3.26 29.40
N LEU A 19 34.26 3.83 28.28
CA LEU A 19 34.93 3.74 26.99
C LEU A 19 35.35 5.15 26.54
N LEU A 20 36.51 5.26 25.90
CA LEU A 20 37.07 6.54 25.51
C LEU A 20 36.83 6.94 24.07
N ARG A 21 36.36 5.98 23.26
CA ARG A 21 36.13 6.16 21.81
C ARG A 21 34.77 5.64 21.39
N MET A 22 34.17 6.30 20.41
CA MET A 22 32.91 5.89 19.85
C MET A 22 33.00 4.49 19.16
N SER A 23 34.09 4.22 18.47
CA SER A 23 34.36 2.92 17.84
C SER A 23 34.33 1.75 18.84
N GLU A 24 34.86 1.94 20.05
CA GLU A 24 34.82 0.94 21.13
C GLU A 24 33.40 0.80 21.69
N ALA A 25 32.69 1.93 21.83
CA ALA A 25 31.31 1.97 22.32
C ALA A 25 30.35 1.23 21.37
N MET A 26 30.50 1.40 20.07
CA MET A 26 29.71 0.69 19.05
C MET A 26 29.86 -0.83 19.16
N ILE A 27 31.10 -1.33 19.33
CA ILE A 27 31.37 -2.77 19.52
C ILE A 27 30.71 -3.29 20.80
N HIS A 28 30.75 -2.49 21.87
CA HIS A 28 30.19 -2.89 23.15
C HIS A 28 28.68 -2.89 23.13
N LEU A 29 28.06 -1.87 22.56
CA LEU A 29 26.60 -1.75 22.36
C LEU A 29 26.06 -2.90 21.48
N GLY A 30 26.78 -3.27 20.43
CA GLY A 30 26.40 -4.39 19.56
C GLY A 30 26.38 -5.76 20.24
N LYS A 31 27.06 -5.92 21.39
CA LYS A 31 27.01 -7.15 22.21
C LYS A 31 25.77 -7.24 23.08
N GLY A 32 25.05 -6.13 23.27
CA GLY A 32 23.91 -6.04 24.18
C GLY A 32 24.29 -5.98 25.65
N GLY A 33 23.27 -6.00 26.52
CA GLY A 33 23.46 -5.99 27.98
C GLY A 33 23.72 -4.60 28.56
N VAL A 34 23.41 -3.52 27.83
CA VAL A 34 23.51 -2.14 28.28
C VAL A 34 22.12 -1.59 28.55
N ASP A 35 21.84 -1.12 29.75
CA ASP A 35 20.55 -0.57 30.17
C ASP A 35 20.39 0.92 29.86
N VAL A 36 21.51 1.68 29.82
CA VAL A 36 21.53 3.12 29.50
C VAL A 36 22.91 3.54 29.02
N VAL A 37 22.94 4.48 28.07
CA VAL A 37 24.17 5.10 27.58
C VAL A 37 24.24 6.54 28.06
N LEU A 38 25.38 6.91 28.67
CA LEU A 38 25.72 8.29 28.93
C LEU A 38 26.79 8.71 27.93
N LEU A 39 26.44 9.57 26.98
CA LEU A 39 27.23 9.90 25.81
C LEU A 39 27.80 11.31 25.88
N ASP A 40 29.12 11.41 25.79
CA ASP A 40 29.79 12.69 25.58
C ASP A 40 29.77 13.05 24.11
N MET A 41 29.37 14.28 23.76
CA MET A 41 29.34 14.75 22.36
C MET A 41 30.72 15.13 21.81
N GLY A 42 31.75 15.16 22.64
CA GLY A 42 33.14 15.49 22.26
C GLY A 42 34.06 14.30 22.43
N LEU A 43 33.89 13.23 21.70
CA LEU A 43 34.78 12.07 21.69
C LEU A 43 35.95 12.26 20.71
N PRO A 44 37.09 11.57 20.89
CA PRO A 44 38.24 11.73 19.99
C PRO A 44 38.02 11.33 18.55
N ASP A 45 37.08 10.43 18.31
CA ASP A 45 36.78 9.79 16.99
C ASP A 45 35.37 10.09 16.49
N ALA A 46 34.55 10.87 17.21
CA ALA A 46 33.23 11.30 16.78
C ALA A 46 32.79 12.56 17.52
N HIS A 47 32.12 13.49 16.83
CA HIS A 47 31.75 14.79 17.40
C HIS A 47 30.31 15.18 17.13
N GLY A 48 29.68 15.90 18.07
CA GLY A 48 28.37 16.49 17.92
C GLY A 48 27.26 15.44 17.70
N LEU A 49 26.32 15.74 16.82
CA LEU A 49 25.15 14.91 16.55
C LEU A 49 25.48 13.55 15.92
N ASP A 50 26.63 13.43 15.25
CA ASP A 50 27.04 12.14 14.65
C ASP A 50 27.29 11.06 15.71
N THR A 51 27.74 11.45 16.91
CA THR A 51 27.85 10.52 18.05
C THR A 51 26.50 9.95 18.46
N VAL A 52 25.47 10.79 18.48
CA VAL A 52 24.09 10.40 18.85
C VAL A 52 23.51 9.45 17.79
N ARG A 53 23.63 9.80 16.50
CA ARG A 53 23.17 8.99 15.39
C ARG A 53 23.82 7.61 15.36
N GLN A 54 25.14 7.55 15.53
CA GLN A 54 25.87 6.28 15.55
C GLN A 54 25.44 5.39 16.73
N ALA A 55 25.33 5.95 17.95
CA ALA A 55 24.90 5.20 19.12
C ALA A 55 23.47 4.68 18.96
N HIS A 56 22.55 5.54 18.51
CA HIS A 56 21.15 5.18 18.29
C HIS A 56 20.95 4.15 17.17
N ALA A 57 21.74 4.23 16.09
CA ALA A 57 21.68 3.26 14.98
C ALA A 57 22.08 1.83 15.42
N VAL A 58 23.05 1.68 16.35
CA VAL A 58 23.50 0.38 16.83
C VAL A 58 22.64 -0.17 17.96
N ALA A 59 22.12 0.69 18.81
CA ALA A 59 21.34 0.29 19.98
C ALA A 59 20.07 1.16 20.13
N PRO A 60 19.11 1.08 19.21
CA PRO A 60 17.91 1.93 19.22
C PRO A 60 16.99 1.66 20.44
N SER A 61 17.15 0.50 21.06
CA SER A 61 16.38 0.08 22.25
C SER A 61 17.05 0.47 23.58
N VAL A 62 18.19 1.18 23.55
CA VAL A 62 18.90 1.59 24.76
C VAL A 62 18.73 3.09 24.95
N PRO A 63 18.20 3.56 26.10
CA PRO A 63 18.06 4.99 26.39
C PRO A 63 19.41 5.69 26.38
N LEU A 64 19.47 6.80 25.61
CA LEU A 64 20.66 7.59 25.39
C LEU A 64 20.52 8.93 26.11
N ILE A 65 21.43 9.23 27.04
CA ILE A 65 21.54 10.52 27.72
C ILE A 65 22.81 11.21 27.25
N VAL A 66 22.67 12.45 26.78
CA VAL A 66 23.80 13.21 26.23
C VAL A 66 24.39 14.12 27.28
N LEU A 67 25.74 14.21 27.34
CA LEU A 67 26.48 15.18 28.15
C LEU A 67 26.89 16.36 27.27
N THR A 68 26.39 17.56 27.60
CA THR A 68 26.67 18.82 26.87
C THR A 68 27.48 19.81 27.69
N GLY A 69 28.15 20.77 27.03
CA GLY A 69 28.76 21.93 27.68
C GLY A 69 27.71 22.98 28.10
N LEU A 70 28.15 24.00 28.87
CA LEU A 70 27.26 25.06 29.35
C LEU A 70 26.64 25.93 28.25
N ASP A 71 27.28 26.00 27.06
CA ASP A 71 26.87 26.88 25.96
C ASP A 71 26.12 26.14 24.79
N ASP A 72 25.84 24.83 24.93
CA ASP A 72 25.38 23.98 23.83
C ASP A 72 23.88 23.59 23.93
N GLU A 73 23.05 24.49 24.48
CA GLU A 73 21.59 24.17 24.67
C GLU A 73 20.84 23.91 23.34
N ALA A 74 21.26 24.61 22.28
CA ALA A 74 20.70 24.37 20.94
C ALA A 74 21.07 22.96 20.40
N LEU A 75 22.32 22.55 20.62
CA LEU A 75 22.80 21.22 20.19
C LEU A 75 22.15 20.08 21.01
N ALA A 76 21.85 20.35 22.30
CA ALA A 76 21.09 19.42 23.13
C ALA A 76 19.66 19.18 22.60
N ALA A 77 18.99 20.26 22.17
CA ALA A 77 17.65 20.17 21.59
C ALA A 77 17.65 19.42 20.24
N GLU A 78 18.70 19.54 19.45
CA GLU A 78 18.86 18.76 18.22
C GLU A 78 19.17 17.29 18.50
N ALA A 79 19.99 16.98 19.50
CA ALA A 79 20.28 15.62 19.93
C ALA A 79 19.02 14.86 20.37
N MET A 80 18.06 15.55 20.99
CA MET A 80 16.75 14.96 21.32
C MET A 80 15.95 14.55 20.06
N LYS A 81 16.05 15.29 18.95
CA LYS A 81 15.40 14.93 17.68
C LYS A 81 16.08 13.73 17.00
N GLU A 82 17.38 13.56 17.24
CA GLU A 82 18.18 12.46 16.69
C GLU A 82 18.14 11.17 17.53
N GLY A 83 17.31 11.13 18.57
CA GLY A 83 17.06 9.92 19.36
C GLY A 83 17.65 9.91 20.77
N ALA A 84 18.26 11.01 21.25
CA ALA A 84 18.59 11.13 22.66
C ALA A 84 17.33 11.26 23.51
N GLN A 85 17.27 10.60 24.66
CA GLN A 85 16.13 10.62 25.56
C GLN A 85 16.17 11.76 26.58
N ASP A 86 17.37 12.23 26.90
CA ASP A 86 17.60 13.34 27.83
C ASP A 86 19.01 13.91 27.62
N TYR A 87 19.29 15.09 28.22
CA TYR A 87 20.62 15.67 28.25
C TYR A 87 20.97 16.19 29.64
N LEU A 88 22.25 16.23 29.94
CA LEU A 88 22.81 16.73 31.19
C LEU A 88 23.95 17.71 30.90
N ILE A 89 23.96 18.85 31.59
CA ILE A 89 25.00 19.89 31.42
C ILE A 89 26.20 19.56 32.30
N LYS A 90 27.38 19.39 31.68
CA LYS A 90 28.65 19.18 32.38
C LYS A 90 28.93 20.39 33.30
N GLY A 91 29.08 20.19 34.57
CA GLY A 91 29.32 21.27 35.56
C GLY A 91 28.09 21.65 36.38
N GLN A 92 26.89 21.25 35.98
CA GLN A 92 25.67 21.38 36.78
C GLN A 92 25.21 20.05 37.39
N ILE A 93 25.96 18.97 37.15
CA ILE A 93 25.62 17.63 37.61
C ILE A 93 25.94 17.50 39.09
N GLU A 94 24.92 17.56 39.92
CA GLU A 94 25.07 17.23 41.36
C GLU A 94 25.23 15.72 41.54
N ASN A 95 26.04 15.29 42.52
CA ASN A 95 26.35 13.88 42.79
C ASN A 95 25.13 12.96 42.93
N ARG A 96 23.98 13.48 43.36
CA ARG A 96 22.74 12.71 43.52
C ARG A 96 21.80 12.82 42.32
N ALA A 97 22.00 13.78 41.43
CA ALA A 97 21.11 14.02 40.28
C ALA A 97 21.34 13.02 39.14
N LEU A 98 22.60 12.66 38.86
CA LEU A 98 22.96 11.75 37.77
C LEU A 98 22.37 10.35 37.94
N PRO A 99 22.56 9.63 39.06
CA PRO A 99 21.96 8.30 39.24
C PRO A 99 20.43 8.32 39.17
N ARG A 100 19.81 9.42 39.60
CA ARG A 100 18.37 9.60 39.52
C ARG A 100 17.92 9.80 38.06
N ALA A 101 18.62 10.63 37.30
CA ALA A 101 18.32 10.85 35.87
C ALA A 101 18.44 9.56 35.05
N LEU A 102 19.51 8.77 35.30
CA LEU A 102 19.69 7.47 34.64
C LEU A 102 18.54 6.48 34.95
N ARG A 103 18.17 6.36 36.23
CA ARG A 103 17.03 5.51 36.62
C ARG A 103 15.72 5.96 35.93
N HIS A 104 15.46 7.27 35.96
CA HIS A 104 14.27 7.81 35.30
C HIS A 104 14.27 7.59 33.79
N ALA A 105 15.43 7.65 33.13
CA ALA A 105 15.54 7.36 31.70
C ALA A 105 15.25 5.87 31.39
N ILE A 106 15.85 4.96 32.17
CA ILE A 106 15.60 3.51 32.05
C ILE A 106 14.11 3.20 32.28
N GLU A 107 13.52 3.74 33.35
CA GLU A 107 12.11 3.51 33.67
C GLU A 107 11.17 4.07 32.59
N ARG A 108 11.39 5.30 32.12
CA ARG A 108 10.60 5.89 31.03
C ARG A 108 10.71 5.06 29.75
N HIS A 109 11.91 4.66 29.37
CA HIS A 109 12.12 3.83 28.19
C HIS A 109 11.42 2.48 28.30
N ARG A 110 11.52 1.83 29.45
CA ARG A 110 10.85 0.56 29.74
C ARG A 110 9.33 0.67 29.66
N MET A 111 8.76 1.72 30.30
CA MET A 111 7.31 1.97 30.26
C MET A 111 6.82 2.25 28.83
N GLN A 112 7.62 2.95 28.05
CA GLN A 112 7.29 3.25 26.66
C GLN A 112 7.33 2.00 25.79
N ALA A 113 8.38 1.19 25.92
CA ALA A 113 8.48 -0.09 25.21
C ALA A 113 7.36 -1.06 25.60
N GLU A 114 6.97 -1.13 26.89
CA GLU A 114 5.85 -1.94 27.36
C GLU A 114 4.51 -1.44 26.79
N SER A 115 4.30 -0.12 26.78
CA SER A 115 3.10 0.49 26.17
C SER A 115 3.00 0.21 24.68
N ASP A 116 4.09 0.33 23.94
CA ASP A 116 4.15 0.04 22.51
C ASP A 116 3.92 -1.44 22.22
N LEU A 117 4.46 -2.34 23.05
CA LEU A 117 4.22 -3.78 22.96
C LEU A 117 2.74 -4.11 23.22
N ILE A 118 2.14 -3.54 24.27
CA ILE A 118 0.71 -3.73 24.57
C ILE A 118 -0.14 -3.23 23.42
N ARG A 119 0.17 -2.06 22.86
CA ARG A 119 -0.54 -1.48 21.72
C ARG A 119 -0.44 -2.36 20.48
N THR A 120 0.74 -2.89 20.19
CA THR A 120 0.99 -3.80 19.06
C THR A 120 0.22 -5.10 19.24
N ASN A 121 0.28 -5.71 20.43
CA ASN A 121 -0.46 -6.94 20.75
C ASN A 121 -1.99 -6.73 20.66
N GLN A 122 -2.49 -5.59 21.13
CA GLN A 122 -3.92 -5.24 21.01
C GLN A 122 -4.35 -5.10 19.54
N MET A 123 -3.51 -4.47 18.72
CA MET A 123 -3.78 -4.36 17.27
C MET A 123 -3.80 -5.74 16.60
N GLN A 124 -2.79 -6.58 16.87
CA GLN A 124 -2.73 -7.93 16.32
C GLN A 124 -3.92 -8.79 16.74
N PHE A 125 -4.25 -8.78 18.04
CA PHE A 125 -5.43 -9.52 18.54
C PHE A 125 -6.73 -9.04 17.88
N LYS A 126 -6.91 -7.73 17.72
CA LYS A 126 -8.08 -7.15 17.05
C LYS A 126 -8.19 -7.62 15.59
N ASP A 127 -7.05 -7.67 14.87
CA ASP A 127 -7.00 -8.08 13.47
C ASP A 127 -7.31 -9.58 13.32
N GLU A 128 -6.69 -10.42 14.15
CA GLU A 128 -6.94 -11.87 14.15
C GLU A 128 -8.39 -12.18 14.52
N PHE A 129 -8.91 -11.53 15.57
CA PHE A 129 -10.32 -11.68 15.99
C PHE A 129 -11.28 -11.34 14.87
N LEU A 130 -11.12 -10.16 14.22
CA LEU A 130 -12.01 -9.74 13.15
C LEU A 130 -11.89 -10.62 11.90
N SER A 131 -10.69 -11.08 11.57
CA SER A 131 -10.47 -12.03 10.48
C SER A 131 -11.17 -13.36 10.75
N HIS A 132 -11.03 -13.89 11.96
CA HIS A 132 -11.67 -15.15 12.37
C HIS A 132 -13.19 -15.04 12.38
N VAL A 133 -13.74 -14.02 13.04
CA VAL A 133 -15.20 -13.79 13.09
C VAL A 133 -15.79 -13.66 11.68
N SER A 134 -15.10 -12.98 10.79
CA SER A 134 -15.62 -12.82 9.43
C SER A 134 -15.59 -14.10 8.62
N HIS A 135 -14.59 -14.96 8.84
CA HIS A 135 -14.56 -16.28 8.22
C HIS A 135 -15.71 -17.16 8.74
N GLU A 136 -15.92 -17.13 10.06
CA GLU A 136 -17.01 -17.88 10.70
C GLU A 136 -18.41 -17.39 10.32
N LEU A 137 -18.57 -16.09 9.99
CA LEU A 137 -19.82 -15.53 9.52
C LEU A 137 -20.04 -15.78 8.02
N ARG A 138 -18.97 -15.81 7.21
CA ARG A 138 -19.07 -16.05 5.76
C ARG A 138 -19.61 -17.45 5.45
N SER A 139 -19.15 -18.46 6.15
CA SER A 139 -19.54 -19.86 5.92
C SER A 139 -21.05 -20.10 6.01
N PRO A 140 -21.75 -19.76 7.12
CA PRO A 140 -23.19 -19.92 7.21
C PRO A 140 -23.96 -19.03 6.22
N LEU A 141 -23.49 -17.82 5.94
CA LEU A 141 -24.13 -16.94 4.96
C LEU A 141 -24.04 -17.52 3.55
N THR A 142 -22.91 -18.12 3.19
CA THR A 142 -22.75 -18.79 1.90
C THR A 142 -23.72 -19.97 1.77
N ALA A 143 -23.90 -20.74 2.82
CA ALA A 143 -24.88 -21.83 2.83
C ALA A 143 -26.31 -21.30 2.67
N ILE A 144 -26.69 -20.26 3.42
CA ILE A 144 -28.04 -19.66 3.31
C ILE A 144 -28.23 -19.11 1.87
N TYR A 145 -27.23 -18.41 1.33
CA TYR A 145 -27.25 -17.90 -0.04
C TYR A 145 -27.51 -19.02 -1.06
N GLN A 146 -26.75 -20.12 -0.97
CA GLN A 146 -26.88 -21.26 -1.88
C GLN A 146 -28.27 -21.91 -1.82
N PHE A 147 -28.79 -22.20 -0.62
CA PHE A 147 -30.09 -22.82 -0.49
C PHE A 147 -31.22 -21.90 -0.94
N VAL A 148 -31.15 -20.61 -0.63
CA VAL A 148 -32.16 -19.64 -1.11
C VAL A 148 -32.14 -19.53 -2.63
N THR A 149 -30.95 -19.54 -3.25
CA THR A 149 -30.81 -19.50 -4.71
C THR A 149 -31.37 -20.77 -5.36
N ILE A 150 -31.07 -21.96 -4.80
CA ILE A 150 -31.61 -23.25 -5.27
C ILE A 150 -33.15 -23.24 -5.27
N LEU A 151 -33.75 -22.68 -4.21
CA LEU A 151 -35.22 -22.57 -4.10
C LEU A 151 -35.77 -21.55 -5.12
N LEU A 152 -35.17 -20.40 -5.27
CA LEU A 152 -35.61 -19.36 -6.24
C LEU A 152 -35.46 -19.83 -7.70
N ASP A 153 -34.40 -20.60 -8.00
CA ASP A 153 -34.18 -21.22 -9.31
C ASP A 153 -35.08 -22.44 -9.55
N LYS A 154 -36.00 -22.75 -8.61
CA LYS A 154 -36.98 -23.86 -8.67
C LYS A 154 -36.36 -25.25 -8.79
N LEU A 155 -35.07 -25.40 -8.44
CA LEU A 155 -34.38 -26.69 -8.51
C LEU A 155 -34.89 -27.72 -7.47
N ALA A 156 -35.54 -27.23 -6.40
CA ALA A 156 -36.14 -28.07 -5.34
C ALA A 156 -37.67 -28.13 -5.39
N GLY A 157 -38.28 -27.66 -6.46
CA GLY A 157 -39.71 -27.63 -6.68
C GLY A 157 -40.30 -26.24 -6.93
N GLU A 158 -41.58 -26.18 -7.29
CA GLU A 158 -42.26 -24.89 -7.54
C GLU A 158 -42.56 -24.13 -6.27
N LEU A 159 -42.41 -22.81 -6.31
CA LEU A 159 -42.72 -21.88 -5.24
C LEU A 159 -44.07 -21.21 -5.53
N ASN A 160 -44.86 -20.95 -4.48
CA ASN A 160 -45.97 -20.03 -4.60
C ASN A 160 -45.47 -18.57 -4.56
N LEU A 161 -46.31 -17.59 -4.93
CA LEU A 161 -45.93 -16.19 -5.03
C LEU A 161 -45.40 -15.63 -3.70
N GLU A 162 -46.04 -15.97 -2.61
CA GLU A 162 -45.68 -15.51 -1.27
C GLU A 162 -44.32 -16.07 -0.82
N GLN A 163 -44.06 -17.36 -1.09
CA GLN A 163 -42.75 -17.99 -0.83
C GLN A 163 -41.65 -17.34 -1.65
N HIS A 164 -41.92 -17.03 -2.92
CA HIS A 164 -40.95 -16.36 -3.78
C HIS A 164 -40.59 -14.97 -3.24
N GLU A 165 -41.58 -14.16 -2.84
CA GLU A 165 -41.34 -12.85 -2.26
C GLU A 165 -40.51 -12.93 -0.95
N TYR A 166 -40.81 -13.88 -0.07
CA TYR A 166 -40.05 -14.07 1.17
C TYR A 166 -38.60 -14.45 0.91
N LEU A 167 -38.37 -15.37 -0.03
CA LEU A 167 -37.02 -15.79 -0.38
C LEU A 167 -36.20 -14.67 -1.04
N GLU A 168 -36.83 -13.81 -1.86
CA GLU A 168 -36.17 -12.63 -2.40
C GLU A 168 -35.76 -11.63 -1.29
N ILE A 169 -36.61 -11.47 -0.27
CA ILE A 169 -36.26 -10.64 0.89
C ILE A 169 -35.07 -11.25 1.63
N VAL A 170 -35.06 -12.57 1.88
CA VAL A 170 -33.96 -13.27 2.54
C VAL A 170 -32.68 -13.12 1.73
N LEU A 171 -32.73 -13.37 0.41
CA LEU A 171 -31.58 -13.26 -0.47
C LEU A 171 -30.96 -11.86 -0.44
N ARG A 172 -31.80 -10.82 -0.45
CA ARG A 172 -31.37 -9.42 -0.37
C ARG A 172 -30.64 -9.14 0.93
N ASN A 173 -31.16 -9.61 2.06
CA ASN A 173 -30.56 -9.41 3.39
C ASN A 173 -29.22 -10.19 3.50
N VAL A 174 -29.16 -11.40 2.97
CA VAL A 174 -27.91 -12.20 2.98
C VAL A 174 -26.82 -11.52 2.14
N LYS A 175 -27.15 -11.01 0.94
CA LYS A 175 -26.22 -10.24 0.11
C LYS A 175 -25.72 -8.98 0.83
N GLN A 176 -26.62 -8.28 1.50
CA GLN A 176 -26.29 -7.07 2.26
C GLN A 176 -25.35 -7.39 3.44
N LEU A 177 -25.62 -8.44 4.20
CA LEU A 177 -24.79 -8.85 5.33
C LEU A 177 -23.41 -9.31 4.87
N HIS A 178 -23.33 -10.03 3.75
CA HIS A 178 -22.07 -10.45 3.14
C HIS A 178 -21.21 -9.25 2.72
N ALA A 179 -21.82 -8.23 2.10
CA ALA A 179 -21.14 -7.00 1.74
C ALA A 179 -20.59 -6.27 2.99
N MET A 180 -21.41 -6.16 4.05
CA MET A 180 -20.99 -5.52 5.30
C MET A 180 -19.80 -6.21 5.98
N ILE A 181 -19.77 -7.54 5.97
CA ILE A 181 -18.66 -8.32 6.52
C ILE A 181 -17.39 -8.10 5.70
N ASN A 182 -17.49 -8.10 4.38
CA ASN A 182 -16.34 -7.84 3.50
C ASN A 182 -15.80 -6.43 3.68
N ASP A 183 -16.66 -5.40 3.76
CA ASP A 183 -16.26 -4.01 4.04
C ASP A 183 -15.51 -3.90 5.38
N LEU A 184 -16.00 -4.57 6.42
CA LEU A 184 -15.37 -4.56 7.75
C LEU A 184 -13.98 -5.22 7.73
N LEU A 185 -13.85 -6.35 7.03
CA LEU A 185 -12.56 -7.04 6.83
C LEU A 185 -11.58 -6.16 6.06
N GLU A 186 -12.07 -5.51 5.02
CA GLU A 186 -11.21 -4.66 4.20
C GLU A 186 -10.67 -3.49 5.00
N VAL A 187 -11.52 -2.81 5.77
CA VAL A 187 -11.10 -1.73 6.67
C VAL A 187 -10.08 -2.21 7.71
N THR A 188 -10.25 -3.41 8.26
CA THR A 188 -9.28 -3.98 9.20
C THR A 188 -7.93 -4.26 8.54
N ARG A 189 -7.92 -4.85 7.33
CA ARG A 189 -6.69 -5.06 6.56
C ARG A 189 -5.98 -3.75 6.21
N MET A 190 -6.76 -2.69 5.89
CA MET A 190 -6.22 -1.35 5.64
C MET A 190 -5.53 -0.77 6.87
N GLN A 191 -6.15 -0.88 8.05
CA GLN A 191 -5.61 -0.39 9.32
C GLN A 191 -4.36 -1.15 9.78
N ALA A 192 -4.32 -2.46 9.52
CA ALA A 192 -3.16 -3.31 9.81
C ALA A 192 -1.99 -3.11 8.83
N GLY A 193 -2.13 -2.25 7.81
CA GLY A 193 -1.14 -2.11 6.75
C GLY A 193 -1.01 -3.34 5.84
N LYS A 194 -1.92 -4.31 5.95
CA LYS A 194 -1.90 -5.58 5.21
C LYS A 194 -2.60 -5.49 3.84
N LEU A 195 -3.20 -4.34 3.51
CA LEU A 195 -3.79 -4.15 2.18
C LEU A 195 -2.66 -3.95 1.16
N GLN A 196 -2.48 -4.92 0.30
CA GLN A 196 -1.58 -4.82 -0.84
C GLN A 196 -2.29 -4.13 -1.99
N ILE A 197 -1.59 -3.21 -2.65
CA ILE A 197 -2.01 -2.52 -3.88
C ILE A 197 -1.00 -2.90 -4.96
N GLU A 198 -1.47 -3.56 -5.99
CA GLU A 198 -0.64 -3.96 -7.12
C GLU A 198 -0.73 -2.91 -8.23
N LEU A 199 0.18 -1.93 -8.17
CA LEU A 199 0.22 -0.89 -9.19
C LEU A 199 0.63 -1.47 -10.54
N GLN A 200 -0.19 -1.25 -11.57
CA GLN A 200 0.09 -1.65 -12.94
C GLN A 200 -0.55 -0.67 -13.93
N GLN A 201 -0.20 -0.81 -15.20
CA GLN A 201 -0.84 -0.05 -16.27
C GLN A 201 -2.28 -0.50 -16.41
N THR A 202 -3.23 0.37 -16.10
CA THR A 202 -4.65 0.04 -16.06
C THR A 202 -5.44 0.94 -16.99
N SER A 203 -6.28 0.33 -17.83
CA SER A 203 -7.24 1.02 -18.66
C SER A 203 -8.45 1.46 -17.83
N ILE A 204 -8.66 2.77 -17.75
CA ILE A 204 -9.83 3.32 -17.06
C ILE A 204 -11.11 3.06 -17.85
N SER A 205 -11.03 3.07 -19.17
CA SER A 205 -12.19 2.76 -20.02
C SER A 205 -12.76 1.37 -19.74
N ASP A 206 -11.89 0.36 -19.59
CA ASP A 206 -12.31 -1.02 -19.28
C ASP A 206 -12.89 -1.13 -17.85
N ALA A 207 -12.30 -0.41 -16.91
CA ALA A 207 -12.80 -0.37 -15.54
C ALA A 207 -14.19 0.29 -15.45
N ILE A 208 -14.41 1.37 -16.19
CA ILE A 208 -15.73 2.03 -16.28
C ILE A 208 -16.74 1.10 -16.96
N ALA A 209 -16.39 0.49 -18.10
CA ALA A 209 -17.26 -0.43 -18.80
C ALA A 209 -17.71 -1.58 -17.89
N TYR A 210 -16.78 -2.21 -17.18
CA TYR A 210 -17.07 -3.25 -16.20
C TYR A 210 -18.02 -2.79 -15.09
N ALA A 211 -17.78 -1.61 -14.50
CA ALA A 211 -18.59 -1.10 -13.39
C ALA A 211 -20.00 -0.71 -13.86
N VAL A 212 -20.13 -0.12 -15.07
CA VAL A 212 -21.41 0.22 -15.69
C VAL A 212 -22.22 -1.04 -15.99
N ASP A 213 -21.61 -2.05 -16.61
CA ASP A 213 -22.26 -3.33 -16.90
C ASP A 213 -22.76 -4.03 -15.64
N THR A 214 -21.89 -4.08 -14.60
CA THR A 214 -22.23 -4.67 -13.30
C THR A 214 -23.46 -4.03 -12.65
N LEU A 215 -23.62 -2.71 -12.79
CA LEU A 215 -24.68 -1.94 -12.11
C LEU A 215 -25.86 -1.58 -13.01
N GLN A 216 -25.82 -1.95 -14.31
CA GLN A 216 -26.88 -1.67 -15.28
C GLN A 216 -28.23 -2.24 -14.84
N GLY A 217 -28.25 -3.47 -14.30
CA GLY A 217 -29.46 -4.11 -13.78
C GLY A 217 -30.10 -3.34 -12.61
N ALA A 218 -29.26 -2.87 -11.68
CA ALA A 218 -29.73 -2.09 -10.54
C ALA A 218 -30.26 -0.69 -10.94
N ALA A 219 -29.62 -0.04 -11.92
CA ALA A 219 -30.06 1.23 -12.47
C ALA A 219 -31.39 1.07 -13.22
N SER A 220 -31.51 0.05 -14.06
CA SER A 220 -32.73 -0.27 -14.83
C SER A 220 -33.93 -0.58 -13.94
N ALA A 221 -33.73 -1.32 -12.83
CA ALA A 221 -34.79 -1.62 -11.86
C ALA A 221 -35.39 -0.36 -11.21
N LYS A 222 -34.63 0.73 -11.17
CA LYS A 222 -35.09 2.07 -10.70
C LYS A 222 -35.46 3.03 -11.84
N SER A 223 -35.39 2.59 -13.09
CA SER A 223 -35.53 3.47 -14.27
C SER A 223 -34.52 4.63 -14.28
N ILE A 224 -33.32 4.43 -13.74
CA ILE A 224 -32.24 5.41 -13.73
C ILE A 224 -31.44 5.31 -15.03
N LYS A 225 -31.20 6.46 -15.68
CA LYS A 225 -30.37 6.53 -16.86
C LYS A 225 -28.89 6.54 -16.47
N LEU A 226 -28.18 5.44 -16.75
CA LEU A 226 -26.74 5.32 -16.51
C LEU A 226 -25.98 5.70 -17.80
N ILE A 227 -25.09 6.71 -17.73
CA ILE A 227 -24.40 7.30 -18.88
C ILE A 227 -22.89 7.27 -18.62
N SER A 228 -22.11 6.86 -19.62
CA SER A 228 -20.64 7.00 -19.61
C SER A 228 -20.19 7.97 -20.69
N GLU A 229 -19.37 8.95 -20.33
CA GLU A 229 -18.74 9.91 -21.23
C GLU A 229 -17.22 9.83 -21.04
N ILE A 230 -16.54 9.18 -21.95
CA ILE A 230 -15.11 8.89 -21.90
C ILE A 230 -14.43 9.63 -23.06
N GLU A 231 -13.35 10.35 -22.80
CA GLU A 231 -12.54 10.97 -23.85
C GLU A 231 -11.94 9.88 -24.77
N GLU A 232 -11.88 10.16 -26.09
CA GLU A 232 -11.52 9.16 -27.11
C GLU A 232 -10.11 8.56 -26.97
N ARG A 233 -9.18 9.22 -26.27
CA ARG A 233 -7.80 8.77 -26.10
C ARG A 233 -7.31 9.00 -24.68
N LEU A 234 -7.93 8.28 -23.72
CA LEU A 234 -7.47 8.34 -22.34
C LEU A 234 -6.13 7.61 -22.18
N PRO A 235 -5.15 8.25 -21.52
CA PRO A 235 -3.97 7.53 -21.08
C PRO A 235 -4.34 6.48 -20.03
N SER A 236 -3.57 5.40 -19.98
CA SER A 236 -3.66 4.43 -18.88
C SER A 236 -3.20 5.08 -17.57
N VAL A 237 -3.72 4.59 -16.45
CA VAL A 237 -3.30 5.02 -15.12
C VAL A 237 -2.35 4.00 -14.47
N CYS A 238 -1.54 4.47 -13.54
CA CYS A 238 -0.75 3.64 -12.65
C CYS A 238 -1.63 3.27 -11.45
N GLY A 239 -2.24 2.09 -11.48
CA GLY A 239 -3.16 1.68 -10.42
C GLY A 239 -3.48 0.18 -10.45
N ASP A 240 -4.12 -0.29 -9.39
CA ASP A 240 -4.61 -1.65 -9.28
C ASP A 240 -5.99 -1.78 -9.95
N PRO A 241 -6.14 -2.59 -11.01
CA PRO A 241 -7.39 -2.68 -11.77
C PRO A 241 -8.56 -3.20 -10.94
N THR A 242 -8.32 -4.09 -9.97
CA THR A 242 -9.36 -4.62 -9.08
C THR A 242 -9.84 -3.53 -8.14
N ARG A 243 -8.91 -2.75 -7.59
CA ARG A 243 -9.22 -1.64 -6.67
C ARG A 243 -9.88 -0.47 -7.40
N ILE A 244 -9.47 -0.17 -8.62
CA ILE A 244 -10.11 0.87 -9.45
C ILE A 244 -11.55 0.48 -9.79
N ARG A 245 -11.81 -0.78 -10.18
CA ARG A 245 -13.18 -1.29 -10.36
C ARG A 245 -14.00 -1.17 -9.08
N GLN A 246 -13.42 -1.51 -7.93
CA GLN A 246 -14.06 -1.38 -6.63
C GLN A 246 -14.42 0.08 -6.31
N ILE A 247 -13.51 1.04 -6.52
CA ILE A 247 -13.76 2.47 -6.36
C ILE A 247 -14.96 2.90 -7.20
N LEU A 248 -14.98 2.53 -8.49
CA LEU A 248 -16.08 2.87 -9.40
C LEU A 248 -17.41 2.25 -8.98
N ILE A 249 -17.41 0.98 -8.57
CA ILE A 249 -18.62 0.29 -8.07
C ILE A 249 -19.15 1.00 -6.81
N ILE A 250 -18.29 1.35 -5.86
CA ILE A 250 -18.71 2.08 -4.63
C ILE A 250 -19.36 3.41 -4.99
N LEU A 251 -18.75 4.19 -5.89
CA LEU A 251 -19.27 5.51 -6.26
C LEU A 251 -20.57 5.41 -7.07
N LEU A 252 -20.64 4.52 -8.04
CA LEU A 252 -21.82 4.32 -8.89
C LEU A 252 -22.99 3.70 -8.11
N ASP A 253 -22.73 2.72 -7.22
CA ASP A 253 -23.77 2.14 -6.37
C ASP A 253 -24.38 3.19 -5.42
N ASN A 254 -23.53 4.03 -4.82
CA ASN A 254 -23.99 5.17 -4.03
C ASN A 254 -24.84 6.14 -4.86
N ALA A 255 -24.39 6.50 -6.06
CA ALA A 255 -25.13 7.38 -6.96
C ALA A 255 -26.51 6.79 -7.31
N ILE A 256 -26.57 5.49 -7.69
CA ILE A 256 -27.85 4.81 -7.98
C ILE A 256 -28.73 4.71 -6.73
N LYS A 257 -28.15 4.47 -5.57
CA LYS A 257 -28.86 4.35 -4.30
C LYS A 257 -29.59 5.62 -3.92
N PHE A 258 -28.93 6.78 -4.04
CA PHE A 258 -29.47 8.08 -3.63
C PHE A 258 -30.20 8.84 -4.73
N THR A 259 -30.16 8.36 -5.97
CA THR A 259 -30.96 8.93 -7.06
C THR A 259 -32.38 8.40 -7.02
N PRO A 260 -33.41 9.26 -7.14
CA PRO A 260 -34.80 8.83 -7.25
C PRO A 260 -35.06 8.12 -8.58
N ALA A 261 -36.20 7.43 -8.68
CA ALA A 261 -36.65 6.82 -9.94
C ALA A 261 -36.73 7.86 -11.06
N ASN A 262 -36.39 7.44 -12.29
CA ASN A 262 -36.30 8.28 -13.49
C ASN A 262 -35.20 9.38 -13.44
N GLY A 263 -34.28 9.32 -12.49
CA GLY A 263 -33.11 10.18 -12.45
C GLY A 263 -31.99 9.74 -13.39
N ALA A 264 -30.85 10.39 -13.29
CA ALA A 264 -29.66 10.10 -14.09
C ALA A 264 -28.41 9.98 -13.22
N VAL A 265 -27.55 9.04 -13.59
CA VAL A 265 -26.20 8.87 -13.06
C VAL A 265 -25.24 8.89 -14.25
N LYS A 266 -24.17 9.68 -14.15
CA LYS A 266 -23.22 9.85 -15.21
C LYS A 266 -21.81 9.65 -14.69
N VAL A 267 -20.99 8.89 -15.40
CA VAL A 267 -19.54 8.78 -15.18
C VAL A 267 -18.81 9.44 -16.33
N LYS A 268 -17.81 10.27 -16.00
CA LYS A 268 -16.91 10.91 -16.95
C LYS A 268 -15.48 10.56 -16.62
N ALA A 269 -14.64 10.51 -17.65
CA ALA A 269 -13.20 10.35 -17.51
C ALA A 269 -12.47 11.23 -18.51
N GLY A 270 -11.44 11.95 -18.05
CA GLY A 270 -10.61 12.81 -18.86
C GLY A 270 -9.28 13.12 -18.17
N VAL A 271 -8.35 13.75 -18.88
CA VAL A 271 -7.11 14.25 -18.29
C VAL A 271 -7.44 15.42 -17.36
N PHE A 272 -6.85 15.43 -16.15
CA PHE A 272 -7.13 16.49 -15.18
C PHE A 272 -6.51 17.82 -15.62
N ALA A 273 -7.35 18.80 -15.94
CA ALA A 273 -6.93 20.07 -16.56
C ALA A 273 -5.92 20.86 -15.73
N THR A 274 -5.97 20.75 -14.38
CA THR A 274 -5.06 21.46 -13.48
C THR A 274 -3.78 20.67 -13.16
N ASP A 275 -3.76 19.37 -13.43
CA ASP A 275 -2.60 18.49 -13.25
C ASP A 275 -2.57 17.42 -14.35
N PRO A 276 -1.85 17.67 -15.47
CA PRO A 276 -1.79 16.75 -16.60
C PRO A 276 -1.17 15.37 -16.30
N ASN A 277 -0.55 15.18 -15.12
CA ASN A 277 -0.02 13.90 -14.68
C ASN A 277 -1.10 13.01 -14.03
N HIS A 278 -2.31 13.50 -13.88
CA HIS A 278 -3.43 12.77 -13.31
C HIS A 278 -4.62 12.69 -14.28
N LEU A 279 -5.32 11.57 -14.22
CA LEU A 279 -6.62 11.40 -14.84
C LEU A 279 -7.70 11.74 -13.81
N LEU A 280 -8.76 12.43 -14.25
CA LEU A 280 -9.92 12.76 -13.43
C LEU A 280 -11.10 11.87 -13.81
N LEU A 281 -11.66 11.22 -12.80
CA LEU A 281 -12.95 10.53 -12.86
C LEU A 281 -14.00 11.40 -12.17
N GLU A 282 -15.16 11.57 -12.78
CA GLU A 282 -16.32 12.26 -12.21
C GLU A 282 -17.52 11.31 -12.21
N VAL A 283 -18.12 11.08 -11.05
CA VAL A 283 -19.38 10.36 -10.92
C VAL A 283 -20.43 11.34 -10.42
N SER A 284 -21.40 11.67 -11.26
CA SER A 284 -22.47 12.62 -10.95
C SER A 284 -23.83 11.96 -10.88
N ASP A 285 -24.66 12.39 -9.97
CA ASP A 285 -26.02 11.94 -9.76
C ASP A 285 -27.02 13.12 -9.69
N THR A 286 -28.28 12.83 -9.98
CA THR A 286 -29.40 13.77 -9.80
C THR A 286 -30.21 13.46 -8.55
N GLY A 287 -29.53 13.03 -7.49
CA GLY A 287 -30.14 12.61 -6.24
C GLY A 287 -30.49 13.72 -5.27
N CYS A 288 -30.69 13.36 -4.00
CA CYS A 288 -31.07 14.29 -2.94
C CYS A 288 -29.98 15.32 -2.60
N GLY A 289 -28.73 15.07 -3.01
CA GLY A 289 -27.58 15.90 -2.67
C GLY A 289 -27.15 15.78 -1.21
N ILE A 290 -26.06 16.45 -0.87
CA ILE A 290 -25.40 16.44 0.43
C ILE A 290 -25.25 17.86 0.91
N SER A 291 -25.48 18.12 2.20
CA SER A 291 -25.28 19.46 2.77
C SER A 291 -23.77 19.81 2.78
N PRO A 292 -23.41 21.09 2.62
CA PRO A 292 -22.01 21.52 2.62
C PRO A 292 -21.23 21.08 3.88
N GLU A 293 -21.90 21.10 5.03
CA GLU A 293 -21.31 20.71 6.32
C GLU A 293 -20.93 19.21 6.39
N MET A 294 -21.60 18.37 5.60
CA MET A 294 -21.38 16.92 5.58
C MET A 294 -20.42 16.49 4.47
N THR A 295 -20.16 17.35 3.48
CA THR A 295 -19.42 16.97 2.25
C THR A 295 -17.99 16.48 2.53
N GLU A 296 -17.33 16.96 3.57
CA GLU A 296 -16.02 16.44 3.99
C GLU A 296 -16.16 15.18 4.85
N ARG A 297 -17.22 15.12 5.66
CA ARG A 297 -17.43 14.05 6.64
C ARG A 297 -17.93 12.74 6.04
N ILE A 298 -18.51 12.75 4.83
CA ILE A 298 -19.00 11.54 4.17
C ILE A 298 -17.90 10.51 3.90
N PHE A 299 -16.63 10.92 3.94
CA PHE A 299 -15.46 10.03 3.81
C PHE A 299 -14.92 9.55 5.17
N GLU A 300 -15.54 9.96 6.29
CA GLU A 300 -15.19 9.45 7.62
C GLU A 300 -15.75 8.04 7.82
N ARG A 301 -15.06 7.28 8.64
CA ARG A 301 -15.46 5.89 8.96
C ARG A 301 -16.80 5.87 9.71
N LEU A 302 -17.71 4.97 9.28
CA LEU A 302 -19.04 4.75 9.86
C LEU A 302 -19.96 5.98 9.80
N PHE A 303 -19.61 6.98 8.98
CA PHE A 303 -20.45 8.16 8.82
C PHE A 303 -21.67 7.83 7.96
N GLN A 304 -22.84 8.23 8.43
CA GLN A 304 -24.12 8.09 7.72
C GLN A 304 -24.93 9.37 7.89
N THR A 305 -25.57 9.81 6.82
CA THR A 305 -26.53 10.89 6.89
C THR A 305 -27.84 10.34 7.48
N VAL A 306 -28.38 11.02 8.49
CA VAL A 306 -29.67 10.66 9.08
C VAL A 306 -30.78 11.30 8.23
N ASP A 307 -31.20 10.62 7.17
CA ASP A 307 -32.37 11.01 6.40
C ASP A 307 -33.52 10.02 6.69
N PRO A 308 -34.69 10.49 7.21
CA PRO A 308 -35.84 9.64 7.46
C PRO A 308 -36.39 8.94 6.21
N ALA A 309 -36.18 9.51 5.02
CA ALA A 309 -36.59 8.92 3.74
C ALA A 309 -35.75 7.73 3.29
N SER A 310 -34.57 7.52 3.90
CA SER A 310 -33.62 6.41 3.57
C SER A 310 -33.75 5.20 4.50
N ALA A 311 -34.78 5.09 5.31
CA ALA A 311 -34.91 4.13 6.42
C ALA A 311 -34.84 2.64 6.05
N GLY A 312 -34.74 2.27 4.78
CA GLY A 312 -34.74 0.87 4.31
C GLY A 312 -33.43 0.34 3.71
N ARG A 313 -32.38 1.17 3.55
CA ARG A 313 -31.17 0.80 2.77
C ARG A 313 -29.84 1.25 3.42
N LYS A 314 -29.69 0.98 4.72
CA LYS A 314 -28.49 1.37 5.49
C LYS A 314 -27.36 0.38 5.24
N GLY A 315 -26.26 0.82 4.58
CA GLY A 315 -24.95 0.17 4.68
C GLY A 315 -24.25 0.56 5.97
N LEU A 316 -23.03 0.05 6.24
CA LEU A 316 -22.25 0.40 7.44
C LEU A 316 -21.63 1.81 7.40
N GLY A 317 -21.73 2.56 6.31
CA GLY A 317 -21.02 3.84 6.17
C GLY A 317 -19.51 3.67 5.98
N LEU A 318 -19.09 2.55 5.41
CA LEU A 318 -17.67 2.23 5.15
C LEU A 318 -17.29 2.44 3.69
N GLY A 319 -18.22 2.38 2.74
CA GLY A 319 -17.88 2.39 1.31
C GLY A 319 -17.08 3.63 0.87
N LEU A 320 -17.51 4.85 1.22
CA LEU A 320 -16.76 6.07 0.85
C LEU A 320 -15.44 6.19 1.61
N PHE A 321 -15.34 5.70 2.84
CA PHE A 321 -14.07 5.59 3.55
C PHE A 321 -13.12 4.64 2.83
N ILE A 322 -13.58 3.45 2.42
CA ILE A 322 -12.81 2.48 1.62
C ILE A 322 -12.38 3.12 0.31
N CYS A 323 -13.28 3.81 -0.39
CA CYS A 323 -12.97 4.54 -1.62
C CYS A 323 -11.81 5.53 -1.41
N LYS A 324 -11.86 6.35 -0.37
CA LYS A 324 -10.81 7.32 -0.03
C LYS A 324 -9.46 6.65 0.24
N GLU A 325 -9.45 5.60 1.05
CA GLU A 325 -8.23 4.85 1.36
C GLU A 325 -7.62 4.21 0.10
N LEU A 326 -8.44 3.58 -0.75
CA LEU A 326 -7.98 2.96 -1.99
C LEU A 326 -7.41 3.98 -2.98
N VAL A 327 -8.04 5.14 -3.10
CA VAL A 327 -7.57 6.24 -3.97
C VAL A 327 -6.27 6.81 -3.43
N THR A 328 -6.21 7.12 -2.13
CA THR A 328 -5.02 7.71 -1.50
C THR A 328 -3.80 6.79 -1.60
N ARG A 329 -3.98 5.49 -1.38
CA ARG A 329 -2.90 4.50 -1.49
C ARG A 329 -2.38 4.30 -2.92
N GLN A 330 -3.16 4.68 -3.93
CA GLN A 330 -2.75 4.70 -5.33
C GLN A 330 -2.22 6.07 -5.78
N GLY A 331 -1.96 7.00 -4.84
CA GLY A 331 -1.41 8.32 -5.14
C GLY A 331 -2.42 9.33 -5.68
N GLY A 332 -3.71 9.02 -5.61
CA GLY A 332 -4.79 9.88 -6.04
C GLY A 332 -5.43 10.69 -4.90
N GLN A 333 -6.45 11.46 -5.26
CA GLN A 333 -7.28 12.24 -4.34
C GLN A 333 -8.76 12.00 -4.66
N VAL A 334 -9.61 12.07 -3.62
CA VAL A 334 -11.07 11.99 -3.77
C VAL A 334 -11.74 13.13 -3.00
N TRP A 335 -12.72 13.76 -3.64
CA TRP A 335 -13.57 14.79 -3.01
C TRP A 335 -14.96 14.79 -3.65
N ALA A 336 -15.88 15.56 -3.06
CA ALA A 336 -17.23 15.71 -3.58
C ALA A 336 -17.64 17.19 -3.68
N LYS A 337 -18.51 17.50 -4.63
CA LYS A 337 -19.26 18.75 -4.72
C LYS A 337 -20.73 18.40 -4.77
N SER A 338 -21.52 18.98 -3.88
CA SER A 338 -22.95 18.68 -3.79
C SER A 338 -23.76 19.86 -3.28
N ALA A 339 -25.02 19.87 -3.61
CA ALA A 339 -26.00 20.78 -3.03
C ALA A 339 -27.34 20.05 -2.81
N LEU A 340 -27.99 20.31 -1.69
CA LEU A 340 -29.27 19.69 -1.37
C LEU A 340 -30.31 19.90 -2.49
N GLY A 341 -30.94 18.80 -2.93
CA GLY A 341 -31.93 18.79 -3.99
C GLY A 341 -31.38 18.93 -5.41
N LYS A 342 -30.04 19.03 -5.59
CA LYS A 342 -29.41 19.18 -6.92
C LYS A 342 -28.51 18.02 -7.31
N GLY A 343 -28.41 17.00 -6.44
CA GLY A 343 -27.51 15.87 -6.66
C GLY A 343 -26.09 16.11 -6.17
N SER A 344 -25.20 15.17 -6.49
CA SER A 344 -23.80 15.21 -6.08
C SER A 344 -22.87 14.88 -7.26
N VAL A 345 -21.63 15.35 -7.17
CA VAL A 345 -20.54 14.97 -8.07
C VAL A 345 -19.35 14.54 -7.22
N PHE A 346 -18.95 13.30 -7.39
CA PHE A 346 -17.75 12.75 -6.78
C PHE A 346 -16.61 12.79 -7.78
N PHE A 347 -15.46 13.24 -7.34
CA PHE A 347 -14.25 13.38 -8.13
C PHE A 347 -13.17 12.46 -7.58
N VAL A 348 -12.48 11.77 -8.47
CA VAL A 348 -11.33 10.93 -8.15
C VAL A 348 -10.21 11.25 -9.12
N THR A 349 -9.01 11.52 -8.63
CA THR A 349 -7.82 11.57 -9.47
C THR A 349 -7.01 10.29 -9.32
N LEU A 350 -6.39 9.85 -10.42
CA LEU A 350 -5.44 8.74 -10.42
C LEU A 350 -4.20 9.14 -11.24
N PRO A 351 -2.98 8.78 -10.81
CA PRO A 351 -1.77 9.09 -11.56
C PRO A 351 -1.81 8.44 -12.94
N ILE A 352 -1.51 9.20 -13.98
CA ILE A 352 -1.32 8.65 -15.33
C ILE A 352 -0.11 7.71 -15.28
N PHE A 353 -0.26 6.55 -15.93
CA PHE A 353 0.82 5.59 -16.01
C PHE A 353 2.03 6.20 -16.73
N SER A 354 3.14 6.23 -16.02
CA SER A 354 4.44 6.56 -16.59
C SER A 354 5.51 5.78 -15.82
N LEU A 355 6.53 5.34 -16.49
CA LEU A 355 7.63 4.63 -15.85
C LEU A 355 8.25 5.43 -14.69
N PRO A 356 8.49 6.77 -14.82
CA PRO A 356 8.88 7.59 -13.69
C PRO A 356 7.94 7.50 -12.48
N ASN A 357 6.64 7.55 -12.68
CA ASN A 357 5.68 7.47 -11.58
C ASN A 357 5.72 6.12 -10.87
N LEU A 358 5.97 5.04 -11.62
CA LEU A 358 6.03 3.69 -11.09
C LEU A 358 7.28 3.46 -10.23
N ILE A 359 8.45 3.94 -10.69
CA ILE A 359 9.72 3.71 -9.99
C ILE A 359 10.02 4.73 -8.88
N ALA A 360 9.39 5.92 -8.92
CA ALA A 360 9.64 7.00 -7.97
C ALA A 360 9.48 6.59 -6.49
N PRO A 361 8.49 5.78 -6.06
CA PRO A 361 8.36 5.34 -4.68
C PRO A 361 9.54 4.51 -4.19
N ALA A 362 10.08 3.64 -5.05
CA ALA A 362 11.23 2.79 -4.72
C ALA A 362 12.53 3.59 -4.62
N LEU A 363 12.74 4.55 -5.54
CA LEU A 363 13.94 5.40 -5.57
C LEU A 363 13.96 6.49 -4.49
N LYS A 364 12.81 6.87 -3.92
CA LYS A 364 12.73 7.89 -2.85
C LYS A 364 13.12 7.36 -1.47
N ARG A 365 13.22 6.07 -1.27
CA ARG A 365 13.66 5.51 0.02
C ARG A 365 15.15 5.81 0.23
N GLU A 366 15.51 6.45 1.32
CA GLU A 366 16.84 7.01 1.63
C GLU A 366 18.04 6.06 1.46
N ARG A 367 17.82 4.76 1.43
CA ARG A 367 18.87 3.74 1.28
C ARG A 367 19.20 3.39 -0.17
N HIS A 368 18.48 3.89 -1.18
CA HIS A 368 18.58 3.41 -2.58
C HIS A 368 18.82 4.51 -3.61
N THR A 369 19.18 5.72 -3.18
CA THR A 369 19.51 6.84 -4.10
C THR A 369 20.84 6.64 -4.86
N GLU A 370 21.61 5.60 -4.55
CA GLU A 370 22.91 5.31 -5.15
C GLU A 370 23.13 3.80 -5.43
N GLY A 371 22.08 3.00 -5.53
CA GLY A 371 22.20 1.56 -5.77
C GLY A 371 22.16 1.19 -7.26
N PRO A 372 22.82 0.10 -7.65
CA PRO A 372 22.65 -0.48 -8.99
C PRO A 372 21.23 -1.01 -9.14
N ILE A 373 20.71 -0.93 -10.37
CA ILE A 373 19.40 -1.46 -10.76
C ILE A 373 19.61 -2.55 -11.77
N THR A 374 18.93 -3.68 -11.58
CA THR A 374 18.96 -4.79 -12.55
C THR A 374 17.56 -5.02 -13.12
N LEU A 375 17.47 -5.06 -14.43
CA LEU A 375 16.28 -5.46 -15.18
C LEU A 375 16.33 -6.96 -15.42
N VAL A 376 15.39 -7.70 -14.83
CA VAL A 376 15.21 -9.14 -15.10
C VAL A 376 14.07 -9.28 -16.09
N VAL A 377 14.33 -9.99 -17.19
CA VAL A 377 13.40 -10.20 -18.29
C VAL A 377 13.00 -11.66 -18.33
N THR A 378 11.72 -11.94 -18.20
CA THR A 378 11.16 -13.28 -18.34
C THR A 378 10.27 -13.32 -19.59
N GLU A 379 10.59 -14.20 -20.50
CA GLU A 379 9.83 -14.46 -21.71
C GLU A 379 9.03 -15.74 -21.56
N ILE A 380 7.78 -15.71 -21.97
CA ILE A 380 6.97 -16.91 -22.14
C ILE A 380 6.48 -17.02 -23.59
N GLY A 381 6.61 -18.21 -24.15
CA GLY A 381 6.14 -18.54 -25.46
C GLY A 381 5.30 -19.81 -25.45
N SER A 382 4.44 -19.97 -26.45
CA SER A 382 3.70 -21.21 -26.66
C SER A 382 4.25 -21.90 -27.92
N GLN A 383 4.64 -23.16 -27.81
CA GLN A 383 5.13 -23.94 -28.94
C GLN A 383 4.04 -24.20 -29.99
N THR A 384 2.78 -24.20 -29.61
CA THR A 384 1.62 -24.49 -30.48
C THR A 384 0.79 -23.26 -30.83
N GLY A 385 1.23 -22.07 -30.43
CA GLY A 385 0.43 -20.85 -30.46
C GLY A 385 -0.60 -20.80 -29.31
N TRP A 386 -1.15 -19.61 -29.05
CA TRP A 386 -2.18 -19.42 -28.02
C TRP A 386 -3.52 -19.94 -28.53
N LEU A 387 -4.15 -20.85 -27.76
CA LEU A 387 -5.43 -21.45 -28.11
C LEU A 387 -6.59 -20.42 -28.09
N SER A 388 -6.55 -19.46 -27.17
CA SER A 388 -7.49 -18.33 -27.09
C SER A 388 -6.87 -17.20 -26.25
N GLU A 389 -7.47 -16.03 -26.32
CA GLU A 389 -7.05 -14.86 -25.51
C GLU A 389 -7.31 -15.09 -24.02
N GLU A 390 -8.35 -15.85 -23.66
CA GLU A 390 -8.68 -16.22 -22.28
C GLU A 390 -7.61 -17.14 -21.68
N VAL A 391 -7.21 -18.18 -22.41
CA VAL A 391 -6.13 -19.10 -22.00
C VAL A 391 -4.80 -18.36 -21.85
N ARG A 392 -4.50 -17.44 -22.76
CA ARG A 392 -3.34 -16.59 -22.68
C ARG A 392 -3.34 -15.72 -21.42
N ALA A 393 -4.47 -15.08 -21.08
CA ALA A 393 -4.61 -14.25 -19.91
C ALA A 393 -4.43 -15.05 -18.61
N GLU A 394 -4.99 -16.26 -18.51
CA GLU A 394 -4.84 -17.16 -17.37
C GLU A 394 -3.37 -17.59 -17.17
N GLN A 395 -2.70 -17.91 -18.26
CA GLN A 395 -1.29 -18.31 -18.22
C GLN A 395 -0.38 -17.14 -17.87
N SER A 396 -0.62 -15.96 -18.44
CA SER A 396 0.09 -14.72 -18.06
C SER A 396 -0.08 -14.41 -16.58
N GLN A 397 -1.27 -14.62 -16.03
CA GLN A 397 -1.55 -14.42 -14.61
C GLN A 397 -0.77 -15.43 -13.76
N SER A 398 -0.70 -16.68 -14.15
CA SER A 398 0.08 -17.72 -13.47
C SER A 398 1.58 -17.39 -13.40
N VAL A 399 2.13 -16.92 -14.52
CA VAL A 399 3.54 -16.46 -14.56
C VAL A 399 3.76 -15.24 -13.66
N ARG A 400 2.84 -14.28 -13.69
CA ARG A 400 2.90 -13.09 -12.83
C ARG A 400 2.92 -13.46 -11.36
N GLU A 401 2.13 -14.43 -10.93
CA GLU A 401 2.13 -14.93 -9.55
C GLU A 401 3.47 -15.57 -9.15
N VAL A 402 4.10 -16.32 -10.06
CA VAL A 402 5.44 -16.88 -9.80
C VAL A 402 6.47 -15.77 -9.66
N LEU A 403 6.45 -14.77 -10.56
CA LEU A 403 7.35 -13.62 -10.49
C LEU A 403 7.18 -12.85 -9.18
N GLN A 404 5.94 -12.57 -8.77
CA GLN A 404 5.63 -11.89 -7.52
C GLN A 404 6.17 -12.64 -6.29
N ARG A 405 6.08 -13.97 -6.26
CA ARG A 405 6.67 -14.80 -5.18
C ARG A 405 8.19 -14.80 -5.18
N CYS A 406 8.83 -14.43 -6.28
CA CYS A 406 10.28 -14.30 -6.39
C CYS A 406 10.80 -12.90 -6.02
N MET A 407 9.91 -11.92 -5.91
CA MET A 407 10.24 -10.52 -5.58
C MET A 407 10.52 -10.34 -4.09
N HIS A 408 11.38 -9.37 -3.81
CA HIS A 408 11.47 -8.79 -2.48
C HIS A 408 10.41 -7.69 -2.38
N SER A 409 9.36 -7.90 -1.57
CA SER A 409 8.10 -7.14 -1.59
C SER A 409 8.21 -5.62 -1.49
N ASP A 410 9.34 -5.10 -1.01
CA ASP A 410 9.53 -3.68 -0.75
C ASP A 410 10.46 -2.97 -1.75
N LEU A 411 11.18 -3.71 -2.58
CA LEU A 411 12.26 -3.17 -3.41
C LEU A 411 12.09 -3.48 -4.90
N ASP A 412 11.46 -4.59 -5.24
CA ASP A 412 11.33 -5.04 -6.60
C ASP A 412 10.01 -4.58 -7.21
N ILE A 413 10.01 -4.20 -8.48
CA ILE A 413 8.84 -3.70 -9.21
C ILE A 413 8.62 -4.59 -10.42
N LEU A 414 7.51 -5.31 -10.45
CA LEU A 414 7.05 -6.00 -11.65
C LEU A 414 6.39 -4.97 -12.57
N LEU A 415 7.05 -4.68 -13.69
CA LEU A 415 6.55 -3.73 -14.67
C LEU A 415 5.28 -4.28 -15.35
N PRO A 416 4.40 -3.40 -15.83
CA PRO A 416 3.22 -3.83 -16.60
C PRO A 416 3.66 -4.55 -17.87
N LYS A 417 2.73 -5.33 -18.40
CA LYS A 417 2.92 -6.01 -19.68
C LYS A 417 3.20 -4.97 -20.77
N MET A 418 4.33 -5.12 -21.43
CA MET A 418 4.73 -4.29 -22.56
C MET A 418 5.10 -5.19 -23.73
N GLY A 419 4.78 -4.76 -24.93
CA GLY A 419 5.10 -5.46 -26.17
C GLY A 419 3.85 -5.79 -27.00
N PRO A 420 4.03 -6.06 -28.29
CA PRO A 420 2.93 -6.40 -29.19
C PRO A 420 2.32 -7.74 -28.81
N ALA A 421 1.04 -7.89 -29.09
CA ALA A 421 0.35 -9.15 -29.00
C ALA A 421 0.92 -10.12 -30.06
N GLY A 422 1.81 -11.01 -29.64
CA GLY A 422 2.49 -12.00 -30.50
C GLY A 422 2.47 -13.39 -29.90
N ALA A 423 3.29 -14.29 -30.47
CA ALA A 423 3.44 -15.65 -29.96
C ALA A 423 4.14 -15.72 -28.60
N THR A 424 4.85 -14.66 -28.21
CA THR A 424 5.58 -14.56 -26.94
C THR A 424 5.10 -13.37 -26.09
N GLU A 425 5.21 -13.48 -24.77
CA GLU A 425 4.99 -12.39 -23.83
C GLU A 425 6.24 -12.13 -23.00
N LEU A 426 6.53 -10.84 -22.77
CA LEU A 426 7.66 -10.40 -21.97
C LEU A 426 7.19 -9.82 -20.65
N PHE A 427 7.83 -10.22 -19.56
CA PHE A 427 7.67 -9.69 -18.23
C PHE A 427 8.97 -9.05 -17.80
N PHE A 428 8.89 -7.83 -17.34
CA PHE A 428 10.03 -7.05 -16.87
C PHE A 428 9.92 -6.87 -15.35
N LEU A 429 10.93 -7.34 -14.63
CA LEU A 429 11.09 -7.16 -13.21
C LEU A 429 12.26 -6.22 -12.95
N LEU A 430 12.02 -5.09 -12.33
CA LEU A 430 13.03 -4.16 -11.84
C LEU A 430 13.41 -4.55 -10.43
N ALA A 431 14.67 -4.93 -10.23
CA ALA A 431 15.23 -5.21 -8.92
C ALA A 431 16.27 -4.14 -8.57
N ILE A 432 16.17 -3.58 -7.36
CA ILE A 432 17.16 -2.62 -6.86
C ILE A 432 18.32 -3.42 -6.25
N THR A 433 19.18 -3.95 -7.10
CA THR A 433 20.31 -4.80 -6.75
C THR A 433 21.39 -4.74 -7.83
N ASP A 434 22.60 -5.19 -7.48
CA ASP A 434 23.70 -5.35 -8.41
C ASP A 434 23.52 -6.58 -9.33
N GLU A 435 24.48 -6.81 -10.21
CA GLU A 435 24.48 -7.91 -11.16
C GLU A 435 24.38 -9.27 -10.46
N ILE A 436 25.06 -9.45 -9.33
CA ILE A 436 25.04 -10.70 -8.55
C ILE A 436 23.64 -10.97 -7.99
N GLY A 437 23.01 -9.93 -7.44
CA GLY A 437 21.62 -10.02 -6.96
C GLY A 437 20.63 -10.27 -8.08
N GLY A 438 20.82 -9.64 -9.24
CA GLY A 438 20.04 -9.86 -10.45
C GLY A 438 20.12 -11.30 -10.96
N GLU A 439 21.33 -11.86 -10.99
CA GLU A 439 21.56 -13.26 -11.34
C GLU A 439 20.84 -14.21 -10.36
N ALA A 440 20.95 -13.94 -9.08
CA ALA A 440 20.27 -14.75 -8.04
C ALA A 440 18.75 -14.73 -8.18
N ILE A 441 18.17 -13.57 -8.53
CA ILE A 441 16.72 -13.44 -8.80
C ILE A 441 16.36 -14.21 -10.07
N ALA A 442 17.10 -14.03 -11.17
CA ALA A 442 16.84 -14.71 -12.42
C ALA A 442 16.95 -16.25 -12.28
N LYS A 443 17.92 -16.74 -11.50
CA LYS A 443 18.05 -18.16 -11.17
C LYS A 443 16.85 -18.67 -10.39
N ARG A 444 16.41 -17.96 -9.35
CA ARG A 444 15.24 -18.34 -8.55
C ARG A 444 13.95 -18.35 -9.36
N ILE A 445 13.81 -17.41 -10.31
CA ILE A 445 12.67 -17.41 -11.24
C ILE A 445 12.71 -18.65 -12.12
N ARG A 446 13.84 -18.97 -12.73
CA ARG A 446 13.99 -20.18 -13.58
C ARG A 446 13.62 -21.45 -12.84
N GLU A 447 14.21 -21.68 -11.66
CA GLU A 447 13.92 -22.85 -10.83
C GLU A 447 12.42 -22.96 -10.49
N ARG A 448 11.76 -21.85 -10.11
CA ARG A 448 10.34 -21.88 -9.80
C ARG A 448 9.43 -22.03 -11.02
N MET A 449 9.84 -21.52 -12.18
CA MET A 449 9.10 -21.73 -13.43
C MET A 449 9.14 -23.18 -13.87
N GLU A 450 10.29 -23.85 -13.68
CA GLU A 450 10.44 -25.28 -13.96
C GLU A 450 9.57 -26.16 -13.03
N ASP A 451 9.40 -25.77 -11.77
CA ASP A 451 8.61 -26.51 -10.79
C ASP A 451 7.10 -26.23 -10.87
N TYR A 452 6.66 -25.24 -11.66
CA TYR A 452 5.26 -24.83 -11.68
C TYR A 452 4.43 -25.68 -12.64
N GLU A 453 3.68 -26.64 -12.09
CA GLU A 453 2.88 -27.62 -12.86
C GLU A 453 1.97 -27.02 -13.94
N ASN A 454 1.39 -25.84 -13.70
CA ASN A 454 0.49 -25.20 -14.66
C ASN A 454 1.21 -24.73 -15.92
N ILE A 455 2.47 -24.28 -15.81
CA ILE A 455 3.30 -23.87 -16.95
C ILE A 455 3.71 -25.10 -17.76
N GLN A 456 4.14 -26.18 -17.09
CA GLN A 456 4.51 -27.42 -17.76
C GLN A 456 3.33 -28.09 -18.50
N LYS A 457 2.16 -28.17 -17.83
CA LYS A 457 0.95 -28.75 -18.44
C LYS A 457 0.41 -27.94 -19.61
N ALA A 458 0.71 -26.65 -19.65
CA ALA A 458 0.28 -25.75 -20.73
C ALA A 458 1.19 -25.79 -21.97
N GLY A 459 2.31 -26.51 -21.93
CA GLY A 459 3.29 -26.57 -23.05
C GLY A 459 3.96 -25.22 -23.31
N LEU A 460 4.17 -24.42 -22.28
CA LEU A 460 4.82 -23.13 -22.39
C LEU A 460 6.34 -23.28 -22.32
N THR A 461 7.03 -22.48 -23.11
CA THR A 461 8.47 -22.26 -23.00
C THR A 461 8.73 -21.01 -22.20
N THR A 462 9.68 -21.06 -21.26
CA THR A 462 10.08 -19.92 -20.47
C THR A 462 11.57 -19.67 -20.59
N SER A 463 11.96 -18.42 -20.75
CA SER A 463 13.36 -18.01 -20.65
C SER A 463 13.49 -16.82 -19.73
N THR A 464 14.57 -16.75 -18.94
CA THR A 464 14.82 -15.64 -18.02
C THR A 464 16.26 -15.18 -18.16
N SER A 465 16.42 -13.91 -18.48
CA SER A 465 17.70 -13.20 -18.57
C SER A 465 17.71 -12.00 -17.64
N TYR A 466 18.87 -11.37 -17.45
CA TYR A 466 18.98 -10.13 -16.68
C TYR A 466 19.99 -9.17 -17.32
N ARG A 467 19.80 -7.88 -17.11
CA ARG A 467 20.73 -6.83 -17.49
C ARG A 467 20.85 -5.81 -16.36
N SER A 468 22.08 -5.49 -15.99
CA SER A 468 22.34 -4.45 -15.01
C SER A 468 22.37 -3.08 -15.68
N VAL A 469 21.64 -2.13 -15.11
CA VAL A 469 21.78 -0.71 -15.42
C VAL A 469 23.00 -0.22 -14.66
N GLU A 470 23.94 0.47 -15.34
CA GLU A 470 25.07 1.10 -14.65
C GLU A 470 24.54 1.97 -13.49
N ALA A 471 25.23 1.87 -12.34
CA ALA A 471 24.82 2.57 -11.13
C ALA A 471 24.66 4.07 -11.39
N ILE A 472 23.42 4.53 -11.47
CA ILE A 472 23.10 5.93 -11.73
C ILE A 472 23.26 6.66 -10.40
N LYS A 473 24.32 7.46 -10.29
CA LYS A 473 24.50 8.34 -9.13
C LYS A 473 23.71 9.63 -9.33
N ARG A 474 22.95 9.97 -8.32
CA ARG A 474 22.30 11.28 -8.25
C ARG A 474 23.35 12.34 -7.96
N ASN A 475 23.43 13.39 -8.79
CA ASN A 475 24.27 14.54 -8.52
C ASN A 475 23.70 15.37 -7.36
N ALA A 476 24.56 15.95 -6.52
CA ALA A 476 24.12 16.75 -5.35
C ALA A 476 23.21 17.95 -5.73
N SER A 477 23.32 18.45 -6.96
CA SER A 477 22.49 19.54 -7.51
C SER A 477 21.25 19.07 -8.29
N GLU A 478 21.08 17.77 -8.51
CA GLU A 478 20.00 17.21 -9.31
C GLU A 478 18.73 17.04 -8.47
N SER A 479 17.58 17.50 -8.98
CA SER A 479 16.32 17.27 -8.29
C SER A 479 15.97 15.78 -8.27
N MET A 480 15.19 15.32 -7.28
CA MET A 480 14.71 13.92 -7.25
C MET A 480 13.86 13.61 -8.49
N LYS A 481 13.14 14.57 -9.01
CA LYS A 481 12.32 14.41 -10.21
C LYS A 481 13.18 14.14 -11.43
N ASP A 482 14.21 14.95 -11.68
CA ASP A 482 15.11 14.80 -12.83
C ASP A 482 15.89 13.49 -12.74
N PHE A 483 16.30 13.09 -11.54
CA PHE A 483 16.94 11.80 -11.28
C PHE A 483 16.02 10.62 -11.65
N VAL A 484 14.76 10.63 -11.20
CA VAL A 484 13.77 9.60 -11.52
C VAL A 484 13.50 9.54 -13.03
N GLU A 485 13.37 10.68 -13.70
CA GLU A 485 13.19 10.74 -15.16
C GLU A 485 14.37 10.16 -15.92
N LYS A 486 15.60 10.45 -15.48
CA LYS A 486 16.84 9.91 -16.06
C LYS A 486 16.92 8.39 -15.91
N VAL A 487 16.63 7.86 -14.70
CA VAL A 487 16.57 6.40 -14.44
C VAL A 487 15.51 5.75 -15.32
N ALA A 488 14.33 6.35 -15.40
CA ALA A 488 13.25 5.82 -16.21
C ALA A 488 13.61 5.77 -17.72
N ALA A 489 14.29 6.78 -18.23
CA ALA A 489 14.72 6.81 -19.62
C ALA A 489 15.70 5.67 -19.95
N GLN A 490 16.67 5.39 -19.06
CA GLN A 490 17.61 4.29 -19.26
C GLN A 490 16.93 2.92 -19.17
N ILE A 491 15.97 2.75 -18.23
CA ILE A 491 15.18 1.53 -18.14
C ILE A 491 14.36 1.33 -19.41
N GLN A 492 13.75 2.37 -19.91
CA GLN A 492 12.94 2.33 -21.14
C GLN A 492 13.80 1.92 -22.35
N GLU A 493 14.98 2.50 -22.48
CA GLU A 493 15.93 2.16 -23.55
C GLU A 493 16.30 0.66 -23.53
N LEU A 494 16.64 0.12 -22.36
CA LEU A 494 16.93 -1.31 -22.20
C LEU A 494 15.74 -2.20 -22.53
N MET A 495 14.54 -1.79 -22.13
CA MET A 495 13.32 -2.53 -22.44
C MET A 495 13.04 -2.56 -23.94
N ASP A 496 13.22 -1.43 -24.61
CA ASP A 496 13.01 -1.31 -26.06
C ASP A 496 14.04 -2.15 -26.85
N GLU A 497 15.30 -2.20 -26.39
CA GLU A 497 16.34 -3.05 -26.93
C GLU A 497 15.97 -4.56 -26.78
N GLU A 498 15.51 -4.98 -25.60
CA GLU A 498 15.09 -6.37 -25.36
C GLU A 498 13.87 -6.74 -26.19
N ILE A 499 12.89 -5.87 -26.32
CA ILE A 499 11.72 -6.10 -27.17
C ILE A 499 12.15 -6.24 -28.63
N SER A 500 13.02 -5.35 -29.12
CA SER A 500 13.48 -5.36 -30.50
C SER A 500 14.34 -6.58 -30.84
N SER A 501 15.24 -6.98 -29.95
CA SER A 501 16.13 -8.15 -30.17
C SER A 501 15.32 -9.46 -30.28
N ARG A 502 14.29 -9.61 -29.45
CA ARG A 502 13.46 -10.84 -29.45
C ARG A 502 12.40 -10.88 -30.54
N MET A 503 12.04 -9.73 -31.12
CA MET A 503 11.23 -9.68 -32.33
C MET A 503 11.98 -10.19 -33.56
N VAL A 504 13.30 -9.93 -33.63
CA VAL A 504 14.15 -10.38 -34.73
C VAL A 504 14.44 -11.87 -34.67
N GLU A 505 14.50 -12.46 -33.46
CA GLU A 505 14.73 -13.89 -33.27
C GLU A 505 13.50 -14.76 -33.56
N ASN A 506 12.28 -14.19 -33.51
CA ASN A 506 11.01 -14.89 -33.67
C ASN A 506 10.30 -14.60 -35.01
N GLY A 507 10.88 -13.85 -35.93
CA GLY A 507 10.42 -13.57 -37.30
C GLY A 507 11.27 -14.30 -38.32
#